data_c0267b5b8b5a48a1d7cb45fb46ed4765
#
_entry.id   c0267b5b8b5a48a1d7cb45fb46ed4765
#
_cell.length_a   1.000
_cell.length_b   1.000
_cell.length_c   1.000
_cell.angle_alpha   90.00
_cell.angle_beta   90.00
_cell.angle_gamma   90.00
#
_symmetry.space_group_name_H-M   'P 1'
#
loop_
_entity.id
_entity.type
_entity.pdbx_description
1 polymer ?
#
loop_
_entity_poly.entity_id
_entity_poly.type
_entity_poly.pdbx_seq_one_letter_code
_entity_poly.pdbx_strand_id
1 'polypeptide(L)'
;MHVTVTNETAEVDAKTATETVVGVDINEGCVALAALTESGIEDSIVIDYPEIKEERHRYFTMRKRMQKAEQTAFNDVFRDKEQRFVHDQLHTVSRRVVEWIQRFDSPVIIFEDLKDIRDDIEYGPRMNRRLHSLPFAKLRDFISYKAAWKGIPSDDVDPEYTSQQCPLCGHTERANRNGKRFKCCECEHQDHADRGAGVSVAQKWLRTQDDRNVPALNTLPQVRKWELRRQASGSVDGPTVTSDTGRGNQTDGIRGVSD
;
A
#
# COMPACT_ATOMS: atom_id res chain seq x y z
N MET A 1 1.11 27.43 20.59
CA MET A 1 0.30 26.67 21.55
C MET A 1 0.14 25.26 20.98
N HIS A 2 0.78 24.26 21.60
CA HIS A 2 0.60 22.85 21.22
C HIS A 2 -0.51 22.30 22.11
N VAL A 3 -1.61 21.85 21.49
CA VAL A 3 -2.69 21.14 22.19
C VAL A 3 -2.45 19.65 21.98
N THR A 4 -2.10 18.95 23.03
CA THR A 4 -2.03 17.47 23.01
C THR A 4 -3.41 16.96 23.43
N VAL A 5 -4.09 16.30 22.51
CA VAL A 5 -5.35 15.61 22.81
C VAL A 5 -5.01 14.15 23.05
N THR A 6 -5.13 13.69 24.27
CA THR A 6 -5.09 12.27 24.63
C THR A 6 -6.52 11.72 24.60
N ASN A 7 -6.75 10.73 23.76
CA ASN A 7 -8.00 9.98 23.78
C ASN A 7 -7.70 8.63 24.45
N GLU A 8 -8.36 8.33 25.54
CA GLU A 8 -8.35 6.98 26.13
C GLU A 8 -9.20 6.09 25.21
N THR A 9 -8.57 5.52 24.20
CA THR A 9 -9.19 4.46 23.42
C THR A 9 -9.12 3.19 24.26
N ALA A 10 -10.29 2.60 24.58
CA ALA A 10 -10.31 1.23 25.09
C ALA A 10 -9.55 0.34 24.12
N GLU A 11 -8.62 -0.48 24.61
CA GLU A 11 -7.98 -1.52 23.79
C GLU A 11 -9.11 -2.44 23.28
N VAL A 12 -9.48 -2.25 22.02
CA VAL A 12 -10.40 -3.15 21.33
C VAL A 12 -9.57 -4.35 20.92
N ASP A 13 -9.82 -5.50 21.55
CA ASP A 13 -9.18 -6.75 21.16
C ASP A 13 -9.54 -7.08 19.71
N ALA A 14 -8.54 -7.10 18.83
CA ALA A 14 -8.69 -7.41 17.41
C ALA A 14 -9.39 -8.76 17.15
N LYS A 15 -9.46 -9.62 18.16
CA LYS A 15 -9.97 -10.99 18.04
C LYS A 15 -11.48 -11.15 18.31
N THR A 16 -12.11 -10.23 19.03
CA THR A 16 -13.41 -10.54 19.69
C THR A 16 -14.68 -10.16 18.91
N ALA A 17 -14.62 -9.39 17.82
CA ALA A 17 -15.85 -9.02 17.09
C ALA A 17 -15.59 -8.62 15.63
N THR A 18 -14.53 -9.13 15.04
CA THR A 18 -14.14 -8.74 13.67
C THR A 18 -15.00 -9.45 12.63
N GLU A 19 -15.69 -8.72 11.79
CA GLU A 19 -16.42 -9.25 10.63
C GLU A 19 -15.60 -9.08 9.35
N THR A 20 -14.84 -7.99 9.24
CA THR A 20 -14.01 -7.68 8.08
C THR A 20 -12.53 -7.57 8.44
N VAL A 21 -11.69 -8.30 7.72
CA VAL A 21 -10.22 -8.25 7.85
C VAL A 21 -9.64 -7.44 6.71
N VAL A 22 -8.96 -6.35 7.02
CA VAL A 22 -8.35 -5.47 6.01
C VAL A 22 -6.84 -5.65 6.01
N GLY A 23 -6.31 -6.33 5.01
CA GLY A 23 -4.87 -6.43 4.78
C GLY A 23 -4.33 -5.17 4.09
N VAL A 24 -3.21 -4.67 4.59
CA VAL A 24 -2.56 -3.43 4.15
C VAL A 24 -1.14 -3.70 3.72
N ASP A 25 -0.84 -3.45 2.43
CA ASP A 25 0.51 -3.48 1.87
C ASP A 25 0.96 -2.04 1.56
N ILE A 26 2.01 -1.57 2.27
CA ILE A 26 2.55 -0.20 2.13
C ILE A 26 3.81 -0.24 1.26
N ASN A 27 3.79 0.45 0.13
CA ASN A 27 4.90 0.55 -0.80
C ASN A 27 5.44 1.99 -0.96
N GLU A 28 6.53 2.17 -1.73
CA GLU A 28 7.18 3.48 -1.93
C GLU A 28 6.26 4.55 -2.56
N GLY A 29 5.31 4.15 -3.38
CA GLY A 29 4.45 5.09 -4.12
C GLY A 29 2.98 4.74 -4.09
N CYS A 30 2.57 3.74 -3.30
CA CYS A 30 1.18 3.37 -3.13
C CYS A 30 0.97 2.59 -1.83
N VAL A 31 -0.27 2.56 -1.36
CA VAL A 31 -0.76 1.60 -0.37
C VAL A 31 -1.91 0.82 -1.00
N ALA A 32 -1.86 -0.50 -0.88
CA ALA A 32 -2.91 -1.39 -1.33
C ALA A 32 -3.69 -1.94 -0.13
N LEU A 33 -5.00 -1.99 -0.26
CA LEU A 33 -5.93 -2.43 0.76
C LEU A 33 -6.84 -3.52 0.18
N ALA A 34 -7.08 -4.57 0.94
CA ALA A 34 -8.05 -5.59 0.58
C ALA A 34 -8.90 -5.95 1.82
N ALA A 35 -10.21 -5.82 1.70
CA ALA A 35 -11.17 -6.17 2.74
C ALA A 35 -11.73 -7.57 2.46
N LEU A 36 -11.52 -8.47 3.42
CA LEU A 36 -11.96 -9.86 3.38
C LEU A 36 -13.00 -10.11 4.48
N THR A 37 -14.07 -10.81 4.11
CA THR A 37 -15.07 -11.38 5.01
C THR A 37 -15.04 -12.90 4.91
N GLU A 38 -15.85 -13.61 5.68
CA GLU A 38 -16.01 -15.07 5.55
C GLU A 38 -16.50 -15.49 4.15
N SER A 39 -17.21 -14.61 3.45
CA SER A 39 -17.73 -14.86 2.10
C SER A 39 -16.70 -14.61 0.98
N GLY A 40 -15.56 -13.99 1.28
CA GLY A 40 -14.51 -13.68 0.30
C GLY A 40 -14.04 -12.23 0.35
N ILE A 41 -13.56 -11.72 -0.79
CA ILE A 41 -13.15 -10.31 -0.89
C ILE A 41 -14.38 -9.45 -1.12
N GLU A 42 -14.62 -8.52 -0.19
CA GLU A 42 -15.69 -7.54 -0.30
C GLU A 42 -15.30 -6.36 -1.20
N ASP A 43 -14.11 -5.81 -0.99
CA ASP A 43 -13.59 -4.70 -1.81
C ASP A 43 -12.06 -4.65 -1.75
N SER A 44 -11.43 -3.96 -2.71
CA SER A 44 -10.01 -3.69 -2.69
C SER A 44 -9.70 -2.38 -3.42
N ILE A 45 -8.66 -1.67 -2.96
CA ILE A 45 -8.23 -0.40 -3.54
C ILE A 45 -6.71 -0.27 -3.54
N VAL A 46 -6.18 0.40 -4.54
CA VAL A 46 -4.79 0.88 -4.56
C VAL A 46 -4.82 2.40 -4.54
N ILE A 47 -4.21 2.98 -3.51
CA ILE A 47 -4.07 4.43 -3.34
C ILE A 47 -2.65 4.80 -3.76
N ASP A 48 -2.51 5.38 -4.95
CA ASP A 48 -1.23 5.83 -5.48
C ASP A 48 -0.86 7.23 -4.93
N TYR A 49 0.43 7.41 -4.58
CA TYR A 49 0.99 8.68 -4.13
C TYR A 49 2.43 8.89 -4.68
N PRO A 50 2.60 8.89 -6.01
CA PRO A 50 3.91 9.01 -6.66
C PRO A 50 4.61 10.33 -6.35
N GLU A 51 3.85 11.39 -6.02
CA GLU A 51 4.35 12.74 -5.74
C GLU A 51 5.35 12.76 -4.59
N ILE A 52 5.18 11.89 -3.58
CA ILE A 52 6.12 11.79 -2.46
C ILE A 52 7.51 11.40 -2.97
N LYS A 53 7.58 10.39 -3.84
CA LYS A 53 8.82 9.92 -4.43
C LYS A 53 9.46 10.95 -5.35
N GLU A 54 8.66 11.58 -6.20
CA GLU A 54 9.09 12.60 -7.16
C GLU A 54 9.67 13.82 -6.44
N GLU A 55 8.94 14.33 -5.44
CA GLU A 55 9.37 15.51 -4.69
C GLU A 55 10.63 15.24 -3.87
N ARG A 56 10.74 14.07 -3.23
CA ARG A 56 11.95 13.64 -2.54
C ARG A 56 13.15 13.54 -3.48
N HIS A 57 12.95 13.00 -4.68
CA HIS A 57 13.99 12.95 -5.70
C HIS A 57 14.42 14.36 -6.14
N ARG A 58 13.48 15.28 -6.30
CA ARG A 58 13.73 16.68 -6.62
C ARG A 58 14.59 17.35 -5.54
N TYR A 59 14.21 17.27 -4.28
CA TYR A 59 14.99 17.83 -3.16
C TYR A 59 16.36 17.19 -3.02
N PHE A 60 16.47 15.89 -3.20
CA PHE A 60 17.76 15.20 -3.22
C PHE A 60 18.69 15.74 -4.31
N THR A 61 18.18 15.91 -5.52
CA THR A 61 18.94 16.43 -6.66
C THR A 61 19.37 17.87 -6.41
N MET A 62 18.51 18.70 -5.83
CA MET A 62 18.84 20.07 -5.45
C MET A 62 19.97 20.10 -4.42
N ARG A 63 19.86 19.36 -3.32
CA ARG A 63 20.92 19.29 -2.28
C ARG A 63 22.25 18.83 -2.86
N LYS A 64 22.24 17.82 -3.75
CA LYS A 64 23.45 17.35 -4.42
C LYS A 64 24.13 18.42 -5.30
N ARG A 65 23.34 19.25 -6.00
CA ARG A 65 23.87 20.38 -6.79
C ARG A 65 24.46 21.46 -5.89
N MET A 66 23.79 21.79 -4.79
CA MET A 66 24.26 22.78 -3.81
C MET A 66 25.55 22.32 -3.12
N GLN A 67 25.65 21.03 -2.74
CA GLN A 67 26.87 20.46 -2.20
C GLN A 67 28.08 20.62 -3.15
N LYS A 68 27.84 20.38 -4.45
CA LYS A 68 28.89 20.55 -5.48
C LYS A 68 29.29 22.02 -5.66
N ALA A 69 28.38 22.96 -5.41
CA ALA A 69 28.62 24.39 -5.49
C ALA A 69 29.08 25.00 -4.16
N GLU A 70 29.39 24.18 -3.13
CA GLU A 70 29.76 24.56 -1.78
C GLU A 70 28.76 25.51 -1.08
N GLN A 71 27.50 25.52 -1.56
CA GLN A 71 26.41 26.34 -1.03
C GLN A 71 25.57 25.52 -0.04
N THR A 72 26.10 25.22 1.13
CA THR A 72 25.44 24.36 2.11
C THR A 72 24.45 25.07 3.04
N ALA A 73 24.47 26.39 3.10
CA ALA A 73 23.66 27.22 4.02
C ALA A 73 22.12 26.98 3.86
N PHE A 74 21.65 26.54 2.69
CA PHE A 74 20.23 26.32 2.42
C PHE A 74 19.78 24.86 2.59
N ASN A 75 20.69 23.94 2.92
CA ASN A 75 20.38 22.52 3.03
C ASN A 75 19.28 22.24 4.06
N ASP A 76 19.30 22.92 5.19
CA ASP A 76 18.31 22.74 6.25
C ASP A 76 16.93 23.25 5.82
N VAL A 77 16.85 24.39 5.16
CA VAL A 77 15.60 24.95 4.63
C VAL A 77 14.94 23.98 3.64
N PHE A 78 15.73 23.36 2.76
CA PHE A 78 15.20 22.38 1.80
C PHE A 78 14.80 21.09 2.47
N ARG A 79 15.54 20.64 3.48
CA ARG A 79 15.17 19.47 4.28
C ARG A 79 13.84 19.67 4.99
N ASP A 80 13.64 20.81 5.62
CA ASP A 80 12.41 21.16 6.33
C ASP A 80 11.19 21.27 5.38
N LYS A 81 11.39 21.81 4.18
CA LYS A 81 10.34 21.85 3.16
C LYS A 81 9.96 20.46 2.68
N GLU A 82 10.96 19.61 2.41
CA GLU A 82 10.73 18.22 2.03
C GLU A 82 9.96 17.46 3.12
N GLN A 83 10.41 17.60 4.38
CA GLN A 83 9.77 16.91 5.50
C GLN A 83 8.31 17.35 5.70
N ARG A 84 8.03 18.66 5.61
CA ARG A 84 6.64 19.18 5.70
C ARG A 84 5.77 18.65 4.57
N PHE A 85 6.26 18.71 3.33
CA PHE A 85 5.52 18.18 2.19
C PHE A 85 5.19 16.69 2.38
N VAL A 86 6.20 15.87 2.68
CA VAL A 86 6.00 14.43 2.92
C VAL A 86 5.01 14.19 4.06
N HIS A 87 5.14 14.93 5.15
CA HIS A 87 4.25 14.81 6.31
C HIS A 87 2.79 15.09 5.93
N ASP A 88 2.52 16.18 5.20
CA ASP A 88 1.17 16.55 4.77
C ASP A 88 0.56 15.51 3.83
N GLN A 89 1.38 15.00 2.89
CA GLN A 89 0.94 13.93 1.99
C GLN A 89 0.59 12.65 2.75
N LEU A 90 1.43 12.24 3.71
CA LEU A 90 1.16 11.05 4.53
C LEU A 90 -0.11 11.22 5.38
N HIS A 91 -0.39 12.41 5.89
CA HIS A 91 -1.64 12.70 6.59
C HIS A 91 -2.85 12.57 5.67
N THR A 92 -2.73 13.00 4.41
CA THR A 92 -3.81 12.87 3.43
C THR A 92 -4.06 11.41 3.05
N VAL A 93 -2.98 10.66 2.74
CA VAL A 93 -3.07 9.23 2.40
C VAL A 93 -3.65 8.43 3.56
N SER A 94 -3.11 8.59 4.79
CA SER A 94 -3.59 7.85 5.95
C SER A 94 -5.04 8.16 6.32
N ARG A 95 -5.52 9.39 6.10
CA ARG A 95 -6.94 9.74 6.25
C ARG A 95 -7.80 8.95 5.26
N ARG A 96 -7.39 8.93 3.98
CA ARG A 96 -8.10 8.18 2.93
C ARG A 96 -8.17 6.68 3.22
N VAL A 97 -7.07 6.12 3.72
CA VAL A 97 -7.03 4.71 4.15
C VAL A 97 -8.09 4.45 5.22
N VAL A 98 -8.10 5.26 6.28
CA VAL A 98 -9.06 5.07 7.39
C VAL A 98 -10.50 5.34 6.95
N GLU A 99 -10.76 6.36 6.13
CA GLU A 99 -12.09 6.63 5.55
C GLU A 99 -12.60 5.45 4.70
N TRP A 100 -11.70 4.78 3.97
CA TRP A 100 -12.06 3.60 3.18
C TRP A 100 -12.39 2.42 4.08
N ILE A 101 -11.61 2.20 5.15
CA ILE A 101 -11.80 1.09 6.10
C ILE A 101 -13.07 1.25 6.93
N GLN A 102 -13.44 2.49 7.30
CA GLN A 102 -14.65 2.78 8.07
C GLN A 102 -15.98 2.39 7.39
N ARG A 103 -15.94 2.00 6.10
CA ARG A 103 -17.14 1.58 5.36
C ARG A 103 -17.53 0.13 5.64
N PHE A 104 -16.65 -0.64 6.27
CA PHE A 104 -16.86 -2.06 6.54
C PHE A 104 -17.34 -2.28 7.99
N ASP A 105 -18.04 -3.39 8.19
CA ASP A 105 -18.54 -3.76 9.49
C ASP A 105 -17.43 -4.35 10.35
N SER A 106 -17.30 -3.87 11.58
CA SER A 106 -16.33 -4.32 12.59
C SER A 106 -14.93 -4.64 12.01
N PRO A 107 -14.25 -3.70 11.30
CA PRO A 107 -13.01 -3.97 10.61
C PRO A 107 -11.82 -4.10 11.57
N VAL A 108 -10.88 -4.97 11.24
CA VAL A 108 -9.53 -5.00 11.81
C VAL A 108 -8.50 -4.72 10.72
N ILE A 109 -7.47 -3.94 11.03
CA ILE A 109 -6.39 -3.62 10.11
C ILE A 109 -5.21 -4.55 10.36
N ILE A 110 -4.72 -5.20 9.30
CA ILE A 110 -3.56 -6.08 9.40
C ILE A 110 -2.42 -5.49 8.58
N PHE A 111 -1.28 -5.28 9.25
CA PHE A 111 -0.04 -4.83 8.62
C PHE A 111 0.97 -5.97 8.55
N GLU A 112 1.97 -5.80 7.70
CA GLU A 112 3.19 -6.59 7.77
C GLU A 112 4.08 -6.06 8.90
N ASP A 113 4.65 -6.96 9.73
CA ASP A 113 5.67 -6.59 10.72
C ASP A 113 7.03 -6.41 10.03
N LEU A 114 7.35 -5.16 9.75
CA LEU A 114 8.60 -4.79 9.08
C LEU A 114 9.72 -4.40 10.06
N LYS A 115 9.58 -4.67 11.35
CA LYS A 115 10.55 -4.23 12.38
C LYS A 115 11.93 -4.85 12.16
N ASP A 116 11.97 -6.14 11.87
CA ASP A 116 13.23 -6.90 11.74
C ASP A 116 13.88 -6.72 10.35
N ILE A 117 13.12 -6.33 9.34
CA ILE A 117 13.66 -6.11 7.98
C ILE A 117 14.69 -4.98 7.92
N ARG A 118 14.68 -4.06 8.89
CA ARG A 118 15.63 -2.93 8.93
C ARG A 118 17.03 -3.34 9.37
N ASP A 119 17.15 -4.36 10.19
CA ASP A 119 18.39 -4.72 10.86
C ASP A 119 19.16 -5.80 10.10
N ASP A 120 18.50 -6.66 9.33
CA ASP A 120 19.10 -7.82 8.66
C ASP A 120 19.45 -7.61 7.18
N ILE A 121 19.12 -6.48 6.58
CA ILE A 121 19.30 -6.31 5.14
C ILE A 121 20.47 -5.38 4.82
N GLU A 122 21.62 -5.95 4.57
CA GLU A 122 22.75 -5.29 3.91
C GLU A 122 22.51 -5.17 2.39
N TYR A 123 21.62 -4.30 1.99
CA TYR A 123 21.62 -3.82 0.62
C TYR A 123 22.75 -2.79 0.42
N GLY A 124 23.28 -2.70 -0.81
CA GLY A 124 24.28 -1.66 -1.11
C GLY A 124 23.79 -0.23 -0.74
N PRO A 125 24.70 0.76 -0.60
CA PRO A 125 24.39 2.09 -0.02
C PRO A 125 23.22 2.84 -0.65
N ARG A 126 22.91 2.53 -1.91
CA ARG A 126 21.79 3.14 -2.65
C ARG A 126 20.43 2.61 -2.20
N MET A 127 20.34 1.30 -1.92
CA MET A 127 19.12 0.64 -1.47
C MET A 127 18.89 0.91 0.01
N ASN A 128 19.94 0.82 0.86
CA ASN A 128 19.85 1.14 2.28
C ASN A 128 19.35 2.58 2.49
N ARG A 129 19.87 3.55 1.73
CA ARG A 129 19.37 4.93 1.78
C ARG A 129 17.88 5.01 1.40
N ARG A 130 17.45 4.23 0.42
CA ARG A 130 16.06 4.18 -0.03
C ARG A 130 15.17 3.62 1.06
N LEU A 131 15.54 2.51 1.68
CA LEU A 131 14.78 1.86 2.75
C LEU A 131 14.73 2.70 4.04
N HIS A 132 15.87 3.20 4.52
CA HIS A 132 15.92 4.06 5.72
C HIS A 132 15.27 5.43 5.54
N SER A 133 15.12 5.88 4.31
CA SER A 133 14.51 7.17 4.00
C SER A 133 13.02 7.09 3.69
N LEU A 134 12.45 5.88 3.60
CA LEU A 134 11.03 5.70 3.22
C LEU A 134 10.11 6.01 4.40
N PRO A 135 9.03 6.74 4.14
CA PRO A 135 8.08 7.11 5.17
C PRO A 135 7.10 5.97 5.55
N PHE A 136 7.45 4.69 5.30
CA PHE A 136 6.56 3.55 5.55
C PHE A 136 6.11 3.44 7.00
N ALA A 137 7.08 3.43 7.94
CA ALA A 137 6.76 3.37 9.35
C ALA A 137 5.86 4.54 9.76
N LYS A 138 6.18 5.74 9.26
CA LYS A 138 5.39 6.94 9.56
C LYS A 138 3.98 6.88 8.96
N LEU A 139 3.81 6.33 7.76
CA LEU A 139 2.48 6.13 7.18
C LEU A 139 1.68 5.10 7.99
N ARG A 140 2.31 3.99 8.38
CA ARG A 140 1.72 3.00 9.26
C ARG A 140 1.27 3.62 10.58
N ASP A 141 2.17 4.37 11.26
CA ASP A 141 1.84 5.06 12.51
C ASP A 141 0.64 6.00 12.33
N PHE A 142 0.60 6.73 11.19
CA PHE A 142 -0.52 7.65 10.91
C PHE A 142 -1.84 6.93 10.63
N ILE A 143 -1.80 5.76 10.00
CA ILE A 143 -3.00 4.93 9.82
C ILE A 143 -3.43 4.38 11.18
N SER A 144 -2.52 3.80 11.94
CA SER A 144 -2.81 3.14 13.23
C SER A 144 -3.45 4.08 14.23
N TYR A 145 -2.87 5.26 14.50
CA TYR A 145 -3.47 6.17 15.47
C TYR A 145 -4.82 6.74 15.03
N LYS A 146 -5.00 7.00 13.71
CA LYS A 146 -6.28 7.50 13.19
C LYS A 146 -7.36 6.41 13.24
N ALA A 147 -6.99 5.17 12.97
CA ALA A 147 -7.86 4.01 13.10
C ALA A 147 -8.27 3.79 14.57
N ALA A 148 -7.31 3.85 15.50
CA ALA A 148 -7.56 3.75 16.93
C ALA A 148 -8.55 4.82 17.42
N TRP A 149 -8.44 6.07 16.92
CA TRP A 149 -9.43 7.14 17.23
C TRP A 149 -10.85 6.83 16.73
N LYS A 150 -10.98 5.89 15.81
CA LYS A 150 -12.27 5.42 15.27
C LYS A 150 -12.70 4.09 15.88
N GLY A 151 -11.97 3.59 16.87
CA GLY A 151 -12.23 2.29 17.48
C GLY A 151 -11.89 1.10 16.59
N ILE A 152 -11.06 1.30 15.57
CA ILE A 152 -10.64 0.25 14.65
C ILE A 152 -9.30 -0.33 15.15
N PRO A 153 -9.26 -1.61 15.57
CA PRO A 153 -8.05 -2.27 16.02
C PRO A 153 -7.11 -2.57 14.86
N SER A 154 -5.83 -2.77 15.19
CA SER A 154 -4.81 -3.23 14.22
C SER A 154 -3.95 -4.32 14.83
N ASP A 155 -3.46 -5.22 13.98
CA ASP A 155 -2.57 -6.32 14.32
C ASP A 155 -1.51 -6.49 13.21
N ASP A 156 -0.53 -7.35 13.45
CA ASP A 156 0.61 -7.57 12.58
C ASP A 156 0.73 -9.03 12.15
N VAL A 157 1.28 -9.25 10.95
CA VAL A 157 1.70 -10.56 10.47
C VAL A 157 3.15 -10.52 9.98
N ASP A 158 3.80 -11.67 10.06
CA ASP A 158 5.10 -11.87 9.46
C ASP A 158 5.07 -11.58 7.94
N PRO A 159 5.98 -10.74 7.40
CA PRO A 159 6.00 -10.34 6.00
C PRO A 159 6.46 -11.43 5.03
N GLU A 160 6.91 -12.58 5.54
CA GLU A 160 7.52 -13.63 4.71
C GLU A 160 6.54 -14.12 3.63
N TYR A 161 6.97 -14.02 2.36
CA TYR A 161 6.30 -14.47 1.12
C TYR A 161 4.97 -13.78 0.76
N THR A 162 4.44 -12.84 1.51
CA THR A 162 3.15 -12.18 1.22
C THR A 162 3.07 -11.60 -0.19
N SER A 163 4.16 -11.05 -0.70
CA SER A 163 4.24 -10.46 -2.05
C SER A 163 4.45 -11.47 -3.20
N GLN A 164 4.73 -12.74 -2.88
CA GLN A 164 5.03 -13.81 -3.84
C GLN A 164 3.93 -14.87 -3.89
N GLN A 165 3.08 -14.92 -2.86
CA GLN A 165 1.99 -15.88 -2.74
C GLN A 165 0.82 -15.50 -3.65
N CYS A 166 0.29 -16.48 -4.36
CA CYS A 166 -0.95 -16.32 -5.12
C CYS A 166 -2.15 -16.29 -4.17
N PRO A 167 -2.97 -15.23 -4.19
CA PRO A 167 -4.11 -15.13 -3.29
C PRO A 167 -5.23 -16.13 -3.61
N LEU A 168 -5.24 -16.72 -4.82
CA LEU A 168 -6.26 -17.70 -5.21
C LEU A 168 -5.86 -19.14 -4.88
N CYS A 169 -4.68 -19.58 -5.30
CA CYS A 169 -4.27 -20.98 -5.14
C CYS A 169 -3.23 -21.20 -4.04
N GLY A 170 -2.70 -20.14 -3.44
CA GLY A 170 -1.68 -20.23 -2.38
C GLY A 170 -0.26 -20.54 -2.89
N HIS A 171 -0.07 -20.80 -4.20
CA HIS A 171 1.26 -21.08 -4.76
C HIS A 171 2.20 -19.90 -4.53
N THR A 172 3.39 -20.18 -4.00
CA THR A 172 4.37 -19.16 -3.61
C THR A 172 5.65 -19.34 -4.42
N GLU A 173 5.93 -18.39 -5.30
CA GLU A 173 7.14 -18.39 -6.10
C GLU A 173 7.56 -16.95 -6.45
N ARG A 174 8.88 -16.69 -6.42
CA ARG A 174 9.43 -15.37 -6.79
C ARG A 174 9.06 -14.95 -8.21
N ALA A 175 8.94 -15.89 -9.13
CA ALA A 175 8.58 -15.65 -10.52
C ALA A 175 7.16 -15.13 -10.71
N ASN A 176 6.27 -15.33 -9.72
CA ASN A 176 4.91 -14.81 -9.74
C ASN A 176 4.85 -13.27 -9.82
N ARG A 177 5.88 -12.58 -9.32
CA ARG A 177 5.92 -11.11 -9.26
C ARG A 177 6.95 -10.50 -10.19
N ASN A 178 6.51 -9.58 -11.05
CA ASN A 178 7.37 -8.73 -11.87
C ASN A 178 6.96 -7.25 -11.71
N GLY A 179 7.62 -6.54 -10.79
CA GLY A 179 7.29 -5.16 -10.45
C GLY A 179 5.87 -5.03 -9.90
N LYS A 180 5.01 -4.29 -10.60
CA LYS A 180 3.58 -4.11 -10.24
C LYS A 180 2.65 -5.18 -10.85
N ARG A 181 3.18 -6.09 -11.67
CA ARG A 181 2.41 -7.18 -12.28
C ARG A 181 2.62 -8.46 -11.49
N PHE A 182 1.53 -9.15 -11.24
CA PHE A 182 1.49 -10.50 -10.68
C PHE A 182 0.92 -11.47 -11.72
N LYS A 183 1.59 -12.59 -11.93
CA LYS A 183 1.07 -13.71 -12.71
C LYS A 183 1.49 -15.01 -12.02
N CYS A 184 0.53 -15.76 -11.52
CA CYS A 184 0.79 -17.05 -10.90
C CYS A 184 1.30 -18.06 -11.93
N CYS A 185 2.41 -18.73 -11.60
CA CYS A 185 2.96 -19.77 -12.46
C CYS A 185 2.14 -21.07 -12.45
N GLU A 186 1.31 -21.27 -11.41
CA GLU A 186 0.50 -22.49 -11.24
C GLU A 186 -0.91 -22.35 -11.82
N CYS A 187 -1.68 -21.35 -11.37
CA CYS A 187 -3.09 -21.17 -11.76
C CYS A 187 -3.31 -20.08 -12.81
N GLU A 188 -2.23 -19.47 -13.33
CA GLU A 188 -2.24 -18.40 -14.33
C GLU A 188 -2.98 -17.12 -13.91
N HIS A 189 -3.41 -17.01 -12.65
CA HIS A 189 -4.05 -15.81 -12.11
C HIS A 189 -3.17 -14.57 -12.34
N GLN A 190 -3.77 -13.51 -12.87
CA GLN A 190 -3.10 -12.24 -13.12
C GLN A 190 -3.74 -11.12 -12.32
N ASP A 191 -2.90 -10.28 -11.69
CA ASP A 191 -3.37 -9.19 -10.85
C ASP A 191 -2.34 -8.06 -10.73
N HIS A 192 -2.73 -6.99 -10.00
CA HIS A 192 -1.82 -5.99 -9.49
C HIS A 192 -1.06 -6.56 -8.28
N ALA A 193 0.28 -6.60 -8.34
CA ALA A 193 1.10 -7.27 -7.32
C ALA A 193 0.86 -6.76 -5.89
N ASP A 194 0.73 -5.43 -5.72
CA ASP A 194 0.53 -4.83 -4.40
C ASP A 194 -0.87 -5.13 -3.84
N ARG A 195 -1.91 -5.22 -4.72
CA ARG A 195 -3.24 -5.66 -4.30
C ARG A 195 -3.24 -7.11 -3.83
N GLY A 196 -2.60 -8.00 -4.61
CA GLY A 196 -2.44 -9.40 -4.25
C GLY A 196 -1.73 -9.56 -2.90
N ALA A 197 -0.70 -8.72 -2.63
CA ALA A 197 -0.02 -8.68 -1.34
C ALA A 197 -0.98 -8.30 -0.20
N GLY A 198 -1.81 -7.26 -0.36
CA GLY A 198 -2.83 -6.89 0.63
C GLY A 198 -3.81 -8.05 0.93
N VAL A 199 -4.25 -8.79 -0.09
CA VAL A 199 -5.07 -9.99 0.11
C VAL A 199 -4.31 -11.06 0.88
N SER A 200 -3.05 -11.34 0.52
CA SER A 200 -2.20 -12.34 1.19
C SER A 200 -1.94 -12.00 2.64
N VAL A 201 -1.75 -10.71 2.98
CA VAL A 201 -1.62 -10.22 4.37
C VAL A 201 -2.87 -10.57 5.20
N ALA A 202 -4.06 -10.24 4.70
CA ALA A 202 -5.31 -10.56 5.38
C ALA A 202 -5.53 -12.08 5.53
N GLN A 203 -5.28 -12.87 4.47
CA GLN A 203 -5.37 -14.32 4.52
C GLN A 203 -4.37 -14.95 5.50
N LYS A 204 -3.14 -14.40 5.57
CA LYS A 204 -2.12 -14.88 6.50
C LYS A 204 -2.56 -14.71 7.95
N TRP A 205 -3.11 -13.55 8.28
CA TRP A 205 -3.65 -13.31 9.61
C TRP A 205 -4.82 -14.24 9.94
N LEU A 206 -5.78 -14.43 9.02
CA LEU A 206 -6.89 -15.35 9.21
C LEU A 206 -6.42 -16.78 9.52
N ARG A 207 -5.33 -17.24 8.88
CA ARG A 207 -4.74 -18.57 9.16
C ARG A 207 -4.14 -18.69 10.55
N THR A 208 -3.81 -17.59 11.22
CA THR A 208 -3.31 -17.60 12.61
C THR A 208 -4.43 -17.64 13.65
N GLN A 209 -5.69 -17.50 13.22
CA GLN A 209 -6.86 -17.51 14.09
C GLN A 209 -7.50 -18.90 14.05
N ASP A 210 -7.50 -19.62 15.19
CA ASP A 210 -7.97 -21.00 15.27
C ASP A 210 -9.45 -21.17 14.89
N ASP A 211 -10.28 -20.15 15.16
CA ASP A 211 -11.73 -20.19 14.99
C ASP A 211 -12.23 -19.58 13.67
N ARG A 212 -11.34 -19.20 12.74
CA ARG A 212 -11.74 -18.51 11.52
C ARG A 212 -11.39 -19.28 10.26
N ASN A 213 -12.32 -19.28 9.31
CA ASN A 213 -12.07 -19.82 7.98
C ASN A 213 -11.40 -18.79 7.08
N VAL A 214 -10.35 -19.20 6.36
CA VAL A 214 -9.82 -18.44 5.25
C VAL A 214 -10.75 -18.65 4.04
N PRO A 215 -11.40 -17.60 3.52
CA PRO A 215 -12.31 -17.77 2.42
C PRO A 215 -11.58 -18.29 1.18
N ALA A 216 -12.19 -19.27 0.50
CA ALA A 216 -11.73 -19.71 -0.80
C ALA A 216 -12.06 -18.63 -1.84
N LEU A 217 -11.01 -18.06 -2.45
CA LEU A 217 -11.18 -17.02 -3.47
C LEU A 217 -11.18 -17.65 -4.85
N ASN A 218 -12.30 -17.59 -5.54
CA ASN A 218 -12.41 -18.06 -6.92
C ASN A 218 -12.05 -16.97 -7.94
N THR A 219 -12.34 -15.71 -7.60
CA THR A 219 -12.04 -14.52 -8.41
C THR A 219 -11.74 -13.35 -7.52
N LEU A 220 -11.00 -12.38 -8.06
CA LEU A 220 -10.80 -11.08 -7.40
C LEU A 220 -11.63 -10.02 -8.13
N PRO A 221 -12.32 -9.11 -7.40
CA PRO A 221 -13.04 -7.99 -8.02
C PRO A 221 -12.04 -7.07 -8.77
N GLN A 222 -12.56 -6.25 -9.67
CA GLN A 222 -11.70 -5.30 -10.40
C GLN A 222 -11.00 -4.33 -9.43
N VAL A 223 -9.72 -4.03 -9.71
CA VAL A 223 -8.94 -3.08 -8.89
C VAL A 223 -9.51 -1.70 -9.03
N ARG A 224 -9.88 -1.09 -7.92
CA ARG A 224 -10.13 0.36 -7.85
C ARG A 224 -8.81 1.06 -7.60
N LYS A 225 -8.54 2.11 -8.36
CA LYS A 225 -7.38 2.97 -8.16
C LYS A 225 -7.85 4.35 -7.72
N TRP A 226 -7.18 4.89 -6.73
CA TRP A 226 -7.32 6.28 -6.33
C TRP A 226 -5.94 6.94 -6.43
N GLU A 227 -5.88 8.08 -7.11
CA GLU A 227 -4.66 8.86 -7.24
C GLU A 227 -4.75 10.12 -6.39
N LEU A 228 -3.67 10.43 -5.68
CA LEU A 228 -3.52 11.67 -4.96
C LEU A 228 -3.27 12.78 -5.98
N ARG A 229 -4.33 13.40 -6.50
CA ARG A 229 -4.18 14.57 -7.37
C ARG A 229 -3.86 15.80 -6.53
N ARG A 230 -2.94 16.65 -6.99
CA ARG A 230 -2.79 17.99 -6.43
C ARG A 230 -4.16 18.66 -6.53
N GLN A 231 -4.74 19.00 -5.38
CA GLN A 231 -5.98 19.78 -5.34
C GLN A 231 -5.72 21.12 -6.02
N ALA A 232 -6.14 21.24 -7.26
CA ALA A 232 -6.57 22.51 -7.77
C ALA A 232 -7.81 22.85 -6.96
N SER A 233 -7.74 23.96 -6.24
CA SER A 233 -8.77 24.46 -5.32
C SER A 233 -10.19 24.17 -5.83
N GLY A 234 -10.94 23.31 -5.13
CA GLY A 234 -12.39 23.35 -5.11
C GLY A 234 -13.17 22.26 -5.83
N SER A 235 -12.80 20.96 -5.77
CA SER A 235 -13.79 19.91 -6.07
C SER A 235 -13.47 18.63 -5.30
N VAL A 236 -14.51 18.07 -4.68
CA VAL A 236 -14.48 16.77 -3.99
C VAL A 236 -14.71 15.71 -5.07
N ASP A 237 -13.63 15.13 -5.61
CA ASP A 237 -13.75 14.08 -6.61
C ASP A 237 -13.85 12.71 -5.95
N GLY A 238 -14.92 11.98 -6.31
CA GLY A 238 -15.13 10.57 -5.97
C GLY A 238 -14.15 9.64 -6.72
N PRO A 239 -14.13 8.32 -6.39
CA PRO A 239 -13.19 7.37 -6.98
C PRO A 239 -13.44 7.20 -8.49
N THR A 240 -12.38 7.37 -9.27
CA THR A 240 -12.40 7.07 -10.70
C THR A 240 -12.14 5.59 -10.91
N VAL A 241 -13.10 4.86 -11.48
CA VAL A 241 -12.94 3.46 -11.89
C VAL A 241 -12.21 3.45 -13.23
N THR A 242 -10.94 3.10 -13.25
CA THR A 242 -10.25 2.81 -14.51
C THR A 242 -10.26 1.31 -14.74
N SER A 243 -11.03 0.86 -15.74
CA SER A 243 -10.92 -0.50 -16.27
C SER A 243 -9.66 -0.59 -17.14
N ASP A 244 -8.64 -1.26 -16.63
CA ASP A 244 -7.46 -1.61 -17.43
C ASP A 244 -7.83 -2.83 -18.30
N THR A 245 -8.57 -2.58 -19.42
CA THR A 245 -8.78 -3.58 -20.45
C THR A 245 -7.47 -3.74 -21.20
N GLY A 246 -6.73 -4.81 -20.88
CA GLY A 246 -5.58 -5.24 -21.69
C GLY A 246 -6.00 -5.34 -23.18
N ARG A 247 -5.54 -4.40 -23.99
CA ARG A 247 -5.62 -4.51 -25.44
C ARG A 247 -4.77 -5.69 -25.87
N GLY A 248 -5.43 -6.78 -26.21
CA GLY A 248 -4.82 -7.84 -27.00
C GLY A 248 -4.37 -7.26 -28.34
N ASN A 249 -3.11 -7.38 -28.65
CA ASN A 249 -2.56 -7.13 -29.97
C ASN A 249 -3.16 -8.16 -30.93
N GLN A 250 -4.18 -7.77 -31.70
CA GLN A 250 -4.54 -8.47 -32.90
C GLN A 250 -3.53 -8.06 -34.00
N THR A 251 -2.66 -8.98 -34.35
CA THR A 251 -1.85 -8.92 -35.56
C THR A 251 -2.76 -9.23 -36.74
N ASP A 252 -3.25 -8.20 -37.42
CA ASP A 252 -3.88 -8.35 -38.72
C ASP A 252 -2.80 -8.70 -39.76
N GLY A 253 -2.92 -9.90 -40.28
CA GLY A 253 -2.11 -10.38 -41.41
C GLY A 253 -2.44 -9.61 -42.68
N ILE A 254 -1.47 -8.89 -43.22
CA ILE A 254 -1.55 -8.33 -44.56
C ILE A 254 -1.28 -9.45 -45.54
N ARG A 255 -2.31 -9.87 -46.24
CA ARG A 255 -2.18 -10.70 -47.45
C ARG A 255 -1.66 -9.81 -48.58
N GLY A 256 -0.55 -10.26 -49.19
CA GLY A 256 -0.06 -9.71 -50.42
C GLY A 256 -1.05 -9.95 -51.58
N VAL A 257 -1.13 -8.96 -52.45
CA VAL A 257 -1.65 -9.11 -53.81
C VAL A 257 -0.52 -8.70 -54.74
N SER A 258 -0.16 -9.70 -55.53
CA SER A 258 0.65 -9.58 -56.73
C SER A 258 -0.08 -8.75 -57.80
N ASP A 259 0.64 -7.85 -58.43
CA ASP A 259 0.84 -7.78 -59.90
C ASP A 259 2.09 -6.93 -60.19
#